data_92ebc5ad5684ab6f0028035ed4a07388
#
_entry.id   92ebc5ad5684ab6f0028035ed4a07388
#
_cell.length_a   1.000
_cell.length_b   1.000
_cell.length_c   1.000
_cell.angle_alpha   90.00
_cell.angle_beta   90.00
_cell.angle_gamma   90.00
#
_symmetry.space_group_name_H-M   'P 1'
#
loop_
_entity.id
_entity.type
_entity.pdbx_description
1 polymer ?
#
loop_
_entity_poly.entity_id
_entity_poly.type
_entity_poly.pdbx_seq_one_letter_code
_entity_poly.pdbx_strand_id
1 'polypeptide(L)'
;MTDVHLSNHGQMAGCLQGLRVVDLTRNLPGPFATRLLADLGADILKIEPKQGDPARAFGELFAALNHGKTIEKYDFHDSESIATIKSYLKEADVMLDSFRPGVLAEMGLDAKTLHVINPKLVMVSITGYGLAGNYAKEGAYSTDGSEVNHDWADKAGHDINFMAMSGVLDQLKTVQGAQAMPNIQFADLAGGSDTAVIALLAAVLAAQRTATGRHIVISMTHSLYNHMIMPKVTGKLIRRLMGGNSNSASSDNSTSISNEALMPQHDFLGGALPCYRLYQTADHRYMAVGSLELKFWHGLCEVLELPTLKAIHWQLGIMPSNAESQAAINTLTEKFATQTLEHWQRVFAETDVCVTPVLNLQEAKVHPLFAQQDEHHATSGWQQL
;
A
#
# COMPACT_ATOMS: atom_id res chain seq x y z
N MET A 1 -45.71 3.46 -3.07
CA MET A 1 -44.36 2.91 -3.18
C MET A 1 -43.50 4.05 -3.71
N THR A 2 -42.85 4.74 -2.84
CA THR A 2 -41.98 5.87 -3.18
C THR A 2 -40.62 5.30 -3.50
N ASP A 3 -40.23 5.40 -4.78
CA ASP A 3 -38.86 5.11 -5.23
C ASP A 3 -37.88 6.02 -4.48
N VAL A 4 -37.21 5.46 -3.50
CA VAL A 4 -36.05 6.09 -2.89
C VAL A 4 -34.90 5.90 -3.90
N HIS A 5 -34.68 6.87 -4.76
CA HIS A 5 -33.41 7.03 -5.45
C HIS A 5 -32.33 7.27 -4.39
N LEU A 6 -31.77 6.17 -3.88
CA LEU A 6 -30.51 6.21 -3.15
C LEU A 6 -29.42 6.56 -4.18
N SER A 7 -29.07 7.83 -4.25
CA SER A 7 -27.82 8.25 -4.89
C SER A 7 -26.69 7.49 -4.18
N ASN A 8 -25.91 6.70 -4.92
CA ASN A 8 -24.79 5.88 -4.43
C ASN A 8 -23.60 6.73 -3.86
N HIS A 9 -23.83 7.99 -3.56
CA HIS A 9 -22.85 8.89 -3.00
C HIS A 9 -22.73 8.63 -1.49
N GLY A 10 -21.69 7.91 -1.10
CA GLY A 10 -21.23 7.87 0.27
C GLY A 10 -22.07 7.03 1.23
N GLN A 11 -22.28 5.75 0.95
CA GLN A 11 -22.89 4.82 1.94
C GLN A 11 -22.17 4.82 3.29
N MET A 12 -20.86 5.19 3.31
CA MET A 12 -20.08 5.39 4.52
C MET A 12 -19.96 6.88 4.92
N ALA A 13 -20.54 7.81 4.16
CA ALA A 13 -20.56 9.22 4.52
C ALA A 13 -21.31 9.40 5.84
N GLY A 14 -20.65 10.08 6.80
CA GLY A 14 -21.20 10.28 8.14
C GLY A 14 -20.74 9.30 9.21
N CYS A 15 -20.01 8.22 8.87
CA CYS A 15 -19.44 7.33 9.88
C CYS A 15 -18.51 8.05 10.87
N LEU A 16 -17.84 9.12 10.41
CA LEU A 16 -16.96 9.96 11.22
C LEU A 16 -17.54 11.36 11.48
N GLN A 17 -18.86 11.52 11.35
CA GLN A 17 -19.51 12.80 11.63
C GLN A 17 -19.19 13.27 13.05
N GLY A 18 -18.73 14.52 13.17
CA GLY A 18 -18.34 15.13 14.43
C GLY A 18 -16.88 14.87 14.84
N LEU A 19 -16.13 14.04 14.10
CA LEU A 19 -14.69 13.91 14.29
C LEU A 19 -13.98 15.13 13.72
N ARG A 20 -13.28 15.91 14.54
CA ARG A 20 -12.56 17.12 14.16
C ARG A 20 -11.07 16.85 14.00
N VAL A 21 -10.56 17.09 12.81
CA VAL A 21 -9.18 16.77 12.42
C VAL A 21 -8.45 18.04 12.00
N VAL A 22 -7.31 18.32 12.60
CA VAL A 22 -6.36 19.35 12.15
C VAL A 22 -5.27 18.65 11.32
N ASP A 23 -5.20 19.03 10.04
CA ASP A 23 -4.28 18.47 9.04
C ASP A 23 -3.13 19.44 8.77
N LEU A 24 -1.94 19.14 9.31
CA LEU A 24 -0.68 19.87 9.07
C LEU A 24 0.19 19.19 8.00
N THR A 25 -0.36 18.20 7.29
CA THR A 25 0.38 17.36 6.35
C THR A 25 0.59 18.05 5.00
N ARG A 26 1.55 17.55 4.21
CA ARG A 26 1.89 18.06 2.88
C ARG A 26 2.14 16.94 1.89
N ASN A 27 2.17 17.31 0.61
CA ASN A 27 2.46 16.42 -0.54
C ASN A 27 1.36 15.38 -0.75
N LEU A 28 1.63 14.08 -0.57
CA LEU A 28 0.72 12.98 -0.93
C LEU A 28 0.20 12.19 0.29
N PRO A 29 1.04 11.57 1.15
CA PRO A 29 0.55 10.56 2.08
C PRO A 29 -0.44 11.11 3.12
N GLY A 30 -0.12 12.23 3.75
CA GLY A 30 -0.99 12.86 4.75
C GLY A 30 -2.28 13.43 4.16
N PRO A 31 -2.20 14.24 3.10
CA PRO A 31 -3.40 14.75 2.44
C PRO A 31 -4.33 13.65 1.92
N PHE A 32 -3.82 12.51 1.45
CA PHE A 32 -4.67 11.38 1.06
C PHE A 32 -5.30 10.70 2.28
N ALA A 33 -4.58 10.53 3.38
CA ALA A 33 -5.13 10.01 4.62
C ALA A 33 -6.30 10.88 5.13
N THR A 34 -6.12 12.20 5.18
CA THR A 34 -7.19 13.13 5.63
C THR A 34 -8.31 13.27 4.60
N ARG A 35 -8.05 13.01 3.30
CA ARG A 35 -9.07 12.86 2.29
C ARG A 35 -10.00 11.67 2.59
N LEU A 36 -9.45 10.50 2.91
CA LEU A 36 -10.25 9.33 3.31
C LEU A 36 -11.15 9.64 4.52
N LEU A 37 -10.63 10.37 5.50
CA LEU A 37 -11.41 10.77 6.67
C LEU A 37 -12.53 11.77 6.31
N ALA A 38 -12.26 12.70 5.39
CA ALA A 38 -13.27 13.65 4.89
C ALA A 38 -14.41 12.92 4.16
N ASP A 39 -14.08 11.96 3.30
CA ASP A 39 -15.06 11.14 2.57
C ASP A 39 -15.93 10.30 3.53
N LEU A 40 -15.41 9.97 4.71
CA LEU A 40 -16.16 9.30 5.79
C LEU A 40 -16.96 10.28 6.68
N GLY A 41 -16.90 11.58 6.43
CA GLY A 41 -17.68 12.61 7.09
C GLY A 41 -16.99 13.32 8.25
N ALA A 42 -15.67 13.18 8.40
CA ALA A 42 -14.91 13.97 9.37
C ALA A 42 -14.77 15.45 8.94
N ASP A 43 -14.73 16.35 9.90
CA ASP A 43 -14.44 17.77 9.68
C ASP A 43 -12.94 17.98 9.63
N ILE A 44 -12.42 18.30 8.44
CA ILE A 44 -10.98 18.48 8.23
C ILE A 44 -10.63 19.96 8.09
N LEU A 45 -9.82 20.47 9.00
CA LEU A 45 -9.14 21.75 8.87
C LEU A 45 -7.69 21.53 8.44
N LYS A 46 -7.41 21.75 7.16
CA LYS A 46 -6.04 21.71 6.65
C LYS A 46 -5.37 23.05 6.89
N ILE A 47 -4.23 23.03 7.55
CA ILE A 47 -3.41 24.22 7.81
C ILE A 47 -2.12 24.13 6.99
N GLU A 48 -1.95 25.10 6.10
CA GLU A 48 -0.78 25.22 5.26
C GLU A 48 0.16 26.33 5.77
N PRO A 49 1.48 26.22 5.50
CA PRO A 49 2.37 27.37 5.66
C PRO A 49 1.97 28.49 4.67
N LYS A 50 2.44 29.72 4.89
CA LYS A 50 2.16 30.88 4.01
C LYS A 50 2.43 30.59 2.53
N GLN A 51 3.47 29.80 2.23
CA GLN A 51 3.86 29.42 0.87
C GLN A 51 2.89 28.40 0.23
N GLY A 52 2.07 27.76 1.04
CA GLY A 52 1.18 26.68 0.63
C GLY A 52 1.83 25.30 0.63
N ASP A 53 1.03 24.28 0.35
CA ASP A 53 1.47 22.91 0.14
C ASP A 53 2.22 22.83 -1.21
N PRO A 54 3.40 22.20 -1.30
CA PRO A 54 4.11 21.98 -2.56
C PRO A 54 3.24 21.28 -3.63
N ALA A 55 2.30 20.41 -3.24
CA ALA A 55 1.37 19.74 -4.16
C ALA A 55 0.49 20.72 -4.97
N ARG A 56 0.38 22.00 -4.56
CA ARG A 56 -0.33 23.02 -5.32
C ARG A 56 0.24 23.27 -6.72
N ALA A 57 1.52 22.94 -6.93
CA ALA A 57 2.15 22.97 -8.24
C ALA A 57 1.50 21.97 -9.23
N PHE A 58 0.82 20.96 -8.71
CA PHE A 58 0.06 19.96 -9.47
C PHE A 58 -1.43 20.16 -9.21
N GLY A 59 -2.01 21.23 -9.76
CA GLY A 59 -3.33 21.75 -9.43
C GLY A 59 -4.45 20.71 -9.27
N GLU A 60 -4.60 19.79 -10.24
CA GLU A 60 -5.61 18.72 -10.21
C GLU A 60 -5.34 17.72 -9.09
N LEU A 61 -4.08 17.33 -8.88
CA LEU A 61 -3.70 16.45 -7.77
C LEU A 61 -4.01 17.11 -6.43
N PHE A 62 -3.66 18.41 -6.27
CA PHE A 62 -3.98 19.14 -5.04
C PHE A 62 -5.48 19.20 -4.79
N ALA A 63 -6.29 19.47 -5.82
CA ALA A 63 -7.74 19.51 -5.72
C ALA A 63 -8.30 18.12 -5.33
N ALA A 64 -7.83 17.07 -5.96
CA ALA A 64 -8.21 15.71 -5.65
C ALA A 64 -7.87 15.31 -4.21
N LEU A 65 -6.69 15.64 -3.70
CA LEU A 65 -6.23 15.31 -2.35
C LEU A 65 -6.92 16.11 -1.25
N ASN A 66 -7.48 17.28 -1.57
CA ASN A 66 -8.02 18.21 -0.58
C ASN A 66 -9.51 18.54 -0.77
N HIS A 67 -10.20 17.74 -1.58
CA HIS A 67 -11.64 17.83 -1.72
C HIS A 67 -12.33 17.64 -0.36
N GLY A 68 -13.33 18.44 -0.06
CA GLY A 68 -14.10 18.35 1.20
C GLY A 68 -13.41 18.91 2.44
N LYS A 69 -12.22 19.52 2.32
CA LYS A 69 -11.50 20.12 3.45
C LYS A 69 -11.65 21.64 3.49
N THR A 70 -11.70 22.18 4.70
CA THR A 70 -11.45 23.62 4.93
C THR A 70 -9.95 23.86 4.95
N ILE A 71 -9.47 24.90 4.24
CA ILE A 71 -8.02 25.17 4.13
C ILE A 71 -7.73 26.58 4.62
N GLU A 72 -6.78 26.69 5.54
CA GLU A 72 -6.28 27.97 6.06
C GLU A 72 -4.74 28.01 5.96
N LYS A 73 -4.18 29.25 5.99
CA LYS A 73 -2.73 29.46 5.90
C LYS A 73 -2.23 30.24 7.10
N TYR A 74 -1.17 29.74 7.71
CA TYR A 74 -0.53 30.37 8.87
C TYR A 74 1.00 30.42 8.70
N ASP A 75 1.62 31.35 9.41
CA ASP A 75 3.07 31.39 9.54
C ASP A 75 3.51 30.51 10.72
N PHE A 76 4.17 29.39 10.43
CA PHE A 76 4.64 28.47 11.48
C PHE A 76 5.81 29.04 12.32
N HIS A 77 6.35 30.20 11.93
CA HIS A 77 7.38 30.92 12.69
C HIS A 77 6.81 32.12 13.48
N ASP A 78 5.53 32.40 13.34
CA ASP A 78 4.87 33.48 14.05
C ASP A 78 4.12 32.98 15.28
N SER A 79 4.39 33.58 16.44
CA SER A 79 3.81 33.14 17.71
C SER A 79 2.29 33.29 17.79
N GLU A 80 1.70 34.31 17.13
CA GLU A 80 0.26 34.53 17.09
C GLU A 80 -0.42 33.44 16.22
N SER A 81 0.19 33.11 15.09
CA SER A 81 -0.24 31.99 14.24
C SER A 81 -0.20 30.65 14.99
N ILE A 82 0.88 30.38 15.73
CA ILE A 82 0.99 29.17 16.56
C ILE A 82 -0.05 29.16 17.69
N ALA A 83 -0.32 30.28 18.31
CA ALA A 83 -1.37 30.39 19.34
C ALA A 83 -2.76 30.07 18.74
N THR A 84 -3.03 30.55 17.53
CA THR A 84 -4.28 30.26 16.79
C THR A 84 -4.38 28.77 16.48
N ILE A 85 -3.31 28.14 15.96
CA ILE A 85 -3.27 26.69 15.71
C ILE A 85 -3.54 25.91 17.00
N LYS A 86 -2.94 26.29 18.12
CA LYS A 86 -3.20 25.68 19.43
C LYS A 86 -4.67 25.80 19.86
N SER A 87 -5.34 26.90 19.50
CA SER A 87 -6.77 27.06 19.81
C SER A 87 -7.65 26.07 19.04
N TYR A 88 -7.31 25.76 17.78
CA TYR A 88 -7.97 24.66 17.04
C TYR A 88 -7.68 23.30 17.65
N LEU A 89 -6.42 23.03 17.99
CA LEU A 89 -6.00 21.74 18.58
C LEU A 89 -6.61 21.48 19.97
N LYS A 90 -6.96 22.53 20.71
CA LYS A 90 -7.70 22.40 21.98
C LYS A 90 -9.06 21.73 21.80
N GLU A 91 -9.69 21.96 20.66
CA GLU A 91 -11.03 21.48 20.34
C GLU A 91 -11.03 20.29 19.36
N ALA A 92 -9.86 19.93 18.80
CA ALA A 92 -9.72 18.83 17.85
C ALA A 92 -9.67 17.46 18.56
N ASP A 93 -10.12 16.45 17.86
CA ASP A 93 -9.95 15.04 18.27
C ASP A 93 -8.62 14.47 17.78
N VAL A 94 -8.17 14.96 16.61
CA VAL A 94 -7.01 14.43 15.90
C VAL A 94 -6.16 15.56 15.34
N MET A 95 -4.84 15.37 15.37
CA MET A 95 -3.87 16.12 14.59
C MET A 95 -3.05 15.17 13.73
N LEU A 96 -2.93 15.44 12.43
CA LEU A 96 -1.97 14.76 11.55
C LEU A 96 -0.88 15.74 11.11
N ASP A 97 0.35 15.24 11.04
CA ASP A 97 1.46 15.95 10.46
C ASP A 97 2.36 15.04 9.61
N SER A 98 3.19 15.65 8.77
CA SER A 98 4.21 14.96 7.97
C SER A 98 5.56 15.67 8.08
N PHE A 99 5.85 16.26 9.23
CA PHE A 99 7.13 16.91 9.49
C PHE A 99 8.21 15.88 9.84
N ARG A 100 9.46 16.30 9.68
CA ARG A 100 10.58 15.52 10.20
C ARG A 100 10.53 15.49 11.73
N PRO A 101 11.07 14.43 12.36
CA PRO A 101 11.19 14.38 13.82
C PRO A 101 11.83 15.65 14.37
N GLY A 102 11.31 16.19 15.48
CA GLY A 102 11.79 17.40 16.12
C GLY A 102 11.11 18.70 15.69
N VAL A 103 10.62 18.83 14.46
CA VAL A 103 10.04 20.07 13.93
C VAL A 103 8.80 20.52 14.72
N LEU A 104 7.94 19.60 15.14
CA LEU A 104 6.79 19.93 16.01
C LEU A 104 7.24 20.54 17.34
N ALA A 105 8.35 20.05 17.93
CA ALA A 105 8.88 20.56 19.17
C ALA A 105 9.43 21.99 19.00
N GLU A 106 10.09 22.29 17.89
CA GLU A 106 10.53 23.65 17.55
C GLU A 106 9.38 24.64 17.44
N MET A 107 8.23 24.21 16.95
CA MET A 107 7.00 25.00 16.86
C MET A 107 6.20 25.02 18.18
N GLY A 108 6.61 24.26 19.20
CA GLY A 108 5.85 24.10 20.44
C GLY A 108 4.50 23.37 20.23
N LEU A 109 4.45 22.50 19.23
CA LEU A 109 3.29 21.64 18.89
C LEU A 109 3.58 20.15 19.17
N ASP A 110 4.57 19.86 19.99
CA ASP A 110 4.90 18.51 20.42
C ASP A 110 3.84 17.89 21.35
N ALA A 111 3.83 16.58 21.44
CA ALA A 111 2.83 15.85 22.23
C ALA A 111 2.80 16.23 23.71
N LYS A 112 3.95 16.52 24.31
CA LYS A 112 4.01 16.94 25.72
C LYS A 112 3.28 18.26 25.93
N THR A 113 3.48 19.21 25.04
CA THR A 113 2.82 20.53 25.07
C THR A 113 1.33 20.40 24.77
N LEU A 114 0.97 19.67 23.73
CA LEU A 114 -0.43 19.59 23.28
C LEU A 114 -1.31 18.75 24.21
N HIS A 115 -0.80 17.68 24.82
CA HIS A 115 -1.55 16.89 25.79
C HIS A 115 -1.83 17.63 27.11
N VAL A 116 -1.10 18.71 27.41
CA VAL A 116 -1.48 19.62 28.51
C VAL A 116 -2.71 20.45 28.13
N ILE A 117 -2.83 20.84 26.85
CA ILE A 117 -3.95 21.65 26.33
C ILE A 117 -5.16 20.78 26.06
N ASN A 118 -4.96 19.61 25.46
CA ASN A 118 -6.00 18.65 25.12
C ASN A 118 -5.51 17.23 25.43
N PRO A 119 -5.78 16.70 26.62
CA PRO A 119 -5.33 15.37 27.04
C PRO A 119 -5.87 14.20 26.20
N LYS A 120 -6.93 14.45 25.42
CA LYS A 120 -7.55 13.42 24.56
C LYS A 120 -7.07 13.45 23.12
N LEU A 121 -6.29 14.46 22.74
CA LEU A 121 -5.83 14.64 21.36
C LEU A 121 -5.05 13.42 20.87
N VAL A 122 -5.47 12.85 19.77
CA VAL A 122 -4.73 11.83 19.04
C VAL A 122 -3.83 12.53 18.03
N MET A 123 -2.53 12.30 18.11
CA MET A 123 -1.54 12.85 17.19
C MET A 123 -0.97 11.73 16.33
N VAL A 124 -0.87 11.97 15.02
CA VAL A 124 -0.28 11.02 14.07
C VAL A 124 0.72 11.73 13.17
N SER A 125 1.99 11.34 13.28
CA SER A 125 3.06 11.84 12.41
C SER A 125 3.40 10.79 11.34
N ILE A 126 3.30 11.14 10.07
CA ILE A 126 3.69 10.27 8.95
C ILE A 126 5.11 10.62 8.53
N THR A 127 6.01 9.67 8.67
CA THR A 127 7.44 9.85 8.40
C THR A 127 7.95 8.83 7.39
N GLY A 128 9.06 9.12 6.70
CA GLY A 128 9.67 8.19 5.76
C GLY A 128 10.24 6.95 6.44
N TYR A 129 11.14 7.19 7.41
CA TYR A 129 11.95 6.14 8.01
C TYR A 129 11.65 5.88 9.50
N GLY A 130 10.75 6.65 10.12
CA GLY A 130 10.40 6.52 11.54
C GLY A 130 11.23 7.42 12.44
N LEU A 131 11.30 7.08 13.75
CA LEU A 131 12.06 7.82 14.76
C LEU A 131 13.49 7.28 14.89
N ALA A 132 14.40 8.16 15.29
CA ALA A 132 15.76 7.82 15.68
C ALA A 132 15.79 6.77 16.80
N GLY A 133 16.74 5.85 16.75
CA GLY A 133 17.04 4.91 17.84
C GLY A 133 16.03 3.79 18.10
N ASN A 134 14.82 3.86 17.59
CA ASN A 134 13.79 2.85 17.88
C ASN A 134 13.96 1.54 17.10
N TYR A 135 14.81 1.51 16.08
CA TYR A 135 14.97 0.37 15.19
C TYR A 135 16.43 -0.09 15.03
N ALA A 136 17.39 0.69 15.54
CA ALA A 136 18.77 0.25 15.64
C ALA A 136 18.90 -0.63 16.90
N LYS A 137 19.06 -1.94 16.74
CA LYS A 137 19.65 -2.74 17.81
C LYS A 137 21.06 -2.20 18.04
N GLU A 138 21.41 -1.92 19.28
CA GLU A 138 22.82 -1.67 19.64
C GLU A 138 23.67 -2.79 19.01
N GLY A 139 24.66 -2.43 18.20
CA GLY A 139 25.52 -3.39 17.52
C GLY A 139 25.07 -3.87 16.13
N ALA A 140 24.24 -3.11 15.39
CA ALA A 140 24.04 -3.37 13.97
C ALA A 140 25.32 -3.04 13.19
N TYR A 141 25.96 -4.06 12.62
CA TYR A 141 27.17 -3.92 11.82
C TYR A 141 26.87 -3.98 10.33
N SER A 142 27.63 -3.25 9.54
CA SER A 142 27.61 -3.39 8.08
C SER A 142 28.23 -4.75 7.68
N THR A 143 28.10 -5.13 6.41
CA THR A 143 28.70 -6.36 5.87
C THR A 143 30.23 -6.41 5.98
N ASP A 144 30.87 -5.27 6.21
CA ASP A 144 32.32 -5.15 6.43
C ASP A 144 32.71 -5.08 7.92
N GLY A 145 31.74 -5.23 8.85
CA GLY A 145 31.96 -5.24 10.29
C GLY A 145 32.06 -3.85 10.93
N SER A 146 31.87 -2.76 10.18
CA SER A 146 31.79 -1.41 10.73
C SER A 146 30.45 -1.17 11.43
N GLU A 147 30.45 -0.41 12.53
CA GLU A 147 29.23 -0.02 13.23
C GLU A 147 28.42 0.93 12.35
N VAL A 148 27.19 0.50 11.97
CA VAL A 148 26.29 1.31 11.16
C VAL A 148 25.47 2.19 12.08
N ASN A 149 26.01 3.34 12.42
CA ASN A 149 25.30 4.39 13.16
C ASN A 149 24.65 5.37 12.17
N HIS A 150 23.67 4.88 11.38
CA HIS A 150 22.91 5.75 10.50
C HIS A 150 21.56 6.06 11.14
N ASP A 151 21.42 7.30 11.58
CA ASP A 151 20.11 7.84 11.93
C ASP A 151 19.33 8.13 10.63
N TRP A 152 18.42 7.23 10.30
CA TRP A 152 17.56 7.38 9.12
C TRP A 152 16.44 8.38 9.33
N ALA A 153 16.13 8.76 10.57
CA ALA A 153 15.01 9.63 10.89
C ALA A 153 15.10 10.99 10.17
N ASP A 154 16.32 11.53 10.03
CA ASP A 154 16.57 12.82 9.40
C ASP A 154 16.88 12.75 7.92
N LYS A 155 16.91 11.56 7.33
CA LYS A 155 17.18 11.41 5.89
C LYS A 155 16.00 11.87 5.06
N ALA A 156 16.30 12.61 3.98
CA ALA A 156 15.32 12.93 2.96
C ALA A 156 14.96 11.69 2.14
N GLY A 157 13.72 11.61 1.73
CA GLY A 157 13.24 10.55 0.85
C GLY A 157 11.87 10.87 0.30
N HIS A 158 11.53 10.19 -0.76
CA HIS A 158 10.21 10.11 -1.37
C HIS A 158 9.81 8.65 -1.50
N ASP A 159 8.61 8.38 -1.96
CA ASP A 159 8.02 7.04 -2.13
C ASP A 159 9.03 6.00 -2.62
N ILE A 160 9.72 6.27 -3.73
CA ILE A 160 10.70 5.34 -4.33
C ILE A 160 11.84 4.98 -3.36
N ASN A 161 12.30 5.92 -2.52
CA ASN A 161 13.36 5.65 -1.54
C ASN A 161 12.86 4.73 -0.44
N PHE A 162 11.62 4.92 0.02
CA PHE A 162 10.99 4.09 1.04
C PHE A 162 10.68 2.69 0.51
N MET A 163 10.24 2.59 -0.76
CA MET A 163 10.08 1.31 -1.46
C MET A 163 11.40 0.57 -1.62
N ALA A 164 12.48 1.27 -1.98
CA ALA A 164 13.81 0.67 -2.14
C ALA A 164 14.32 0.11 -0.81
N MET A 165 14.25 0.91 0.25
CA MET A 165 14.75 0.52 1.59
C MET A 165 13.91 -0.56 2.26
N SER A 166 12.62 -0.66 1.94
CA SER A 166 11.75 -1.74 2.43
C SER A 166 11.96 -3.07 1.72
N GLY A 167 12.66 -3.09 0.58
CA GLY A 167 12.81 -4.26 -0.29
C GLY A 167 11.63 -4.50 -1.24
N VAL A 168 10.55 -3.71 -1.16
CA VAL A 168 9.38 -3.85 -2.06
C VAL A 168 9.78 -3.62 -3.51
N LEU A 169 10.63 -2.63 -3.77
CA LEU A 169 11.07 -2.33 -5.13
C LEU A 169 11.82 -3.51 -5.76
N ASP A 170 12.59 -4.27 -4.98
CA ASP A 170 13.25 -5.49 -5.45
C ASP A 170 12.26 -6.58 -5.88
N GLN A 171 11.07 -6.61 -5.28
CA GLN A 171 10.02 -7.56 -5.63
C GLN A 171 9.20 -7.15 -6.87
N LEU A 172 9.36 -5.93 -7.36
CA LEU A 172 8.70 -5.40 -8.56
C LEU A 172 9.59 -5.54 -9.81
N LYS A 173 10.15 -6.73 -10.02
CA LYS A 173 10.99 -7.02 -11.18
C LYS A 173 10.18 -7.53 -12.35
N THR A 174 10.69 -7.29 -13.56
CA THR A 174 10.17 -7.94 -14.78
C THR A 174 10.50 -9.44 -14.74
N VAL A 175 9.85 -10.22 -15.60
CA VAL A 175 10.13 -11.65 -15.74
C VAL A 175 11.61 -11.91 -16.09
N GLN A 176 12.26 -10.99 -16.78
CA GLN A 176 13.68 -11.05 -17.11
C GLN A 176 14.61 -10.58 -15.97
N GLY A 177 14.04 -10.23 -14.82
CA GLY A 177 14.80 -9.80 -13.65
C GLY A 177 15.21 -8.32 -13.65
N ALA A 178 14.82 -7.54 -14.64
CA ALA A 178 15.07 -6.10 -14.65
C ALA A 178 14.18 -5.38 -13.61
N GLN A 179 14.72 -4.34 -12.97
CA GLN A 179 13.95 -3.51 -12.06
C GLN A 179 12.81 -2.82 -12.80
N ALA A 180 11.58 -2.96 -12.29
CA ALA A 180 10.43 -2.22 -12.78
C ALA A 180 10.16 -1.03 -11.87
N MET A 181 9.87 0.12 -12.48
CA MET A 181 9.44 1.31 -11.76
C MET A 181 7.92 1.45 -11.86
N PRO A 182 7.17 1.19 -10.79
CA PRO A 182 5.72 1.34 -10.82
C PRO A 182 5.34 2.82 -10.86
N ASN A 183 4.26 3.14 -11.55
CA ASN A 183 3.64 4.47 -11.51
C ASN A 183 2.53 4.53 -10.42
N ILE A 184 2.77 3.90 -9.29
CA ILE A 184 1.90 3.91 -8.10
C ILE A 184 2.81 4.10 -6.88
N GLN A 185 2.43 5.01 -6.00
CA GLN A 185 3.18 5.40 -4.80
C GLN A 185 2.77 4.51 -3.63
N PHE A 186 3.27 3.28 -3.60
CA PHE A 186 2.90 2.29 -2.58
C PHE A 186 3.33 2.69 -1.16
N ALA A 187 4.48 3.33 -1.02
CA ALA A 187 4.96 3.75 0.29
C ALA A 187 4.12 4.90 0.84
N ASP A 188 3.81 5.89 0.01
CA ASP A 188 3.00 7.03 0.40
C ASP A 188 1.56 6.61 0.71
N LEU A 189 0.95 5.78 -0.14
CA LEU A 189 -0.47 5.40 -0.01
C LEU A 189 -0.66 4.27 1.02
N ALA A 190 -0.24 3.04 0.71
CA ALA A 190 -0.45 1.90 1.61
C ALA A 190 0.41 1.98 2.88
N GLY A 191 1.70 2.33 2.74
CA GLY A 191 2.63 2.45 3.86
C GLY A 191 2.35 3.65 4.75
N GLY A 192 1.96 4.77 4.17
CA GLY A 192 1.68 6.04 4.84
C GLY A 192 0.21 6.23 5.16
N SER A 193 -0.59 6.54 4.13
CA SER A 193 -1.99 6.99 4.29
C SER A 193 -2.87 5.94 4.95
N ASP A 194 -2.96 4.74 4.38
CA ASP A 194 -3.86 3.69 4.89
C ASP A 194 -3.43 3.23 6.29
N THR A 195 -2.12 3.06 6.50
CA THR A 195 -1.59 2.69 7.82
C THR A 195 -1.86 3.78 8.85
N ALA A 196 -1.73 5.06 8.47
CA ALA A 196 -2.03 6.19 9.37
C ALA A 196 -3.52 6.22 9.74
N VAL A 197 -4.42 6.04 8.78
CA VAL A 197 -5.88 6.00 9.05
C VAL A 197 -6.24 4.86 9.98
N ILE A 198 -5.70 3.64 9.77
CA ILE A 198 -5.93 2.49 10.65
C ILE A 198 -5.46 2.80 12.09
N ALA A 199 -4.24 3.29 12.24
CA ALA A 199 -3.66 3.60 13.54
C ALA A 199 -4.41 4.74 14.25
N LEU A 200 -4.77 5.79 13.49
CA LEU A 200 -5.56 6.92 13.96
C LEU A 200 -6.92 6.47 14.51
N LEU A 201 -7.69 5.72 13.74
CA LEU A 201 -9.02 5.27 14.14
C LEU A 201 -8.95 4.36 15.38
N ALA A 202 -7.96 3.48 15.46
CA ALA A 202 -7.72 2.67 16.65
C ALA A 202 -7.39 3.54 17.89
N ALA A 203 -6.60 4.60 17.71
CA ALA A 203 -6.25 5.51 18.79
C ALA A 203 -7.44 6.39 19.23
N VAL A 204 -8.27 6.85 18.28
CA VAL A 204 -9.50 7.60 18.58
C VAL A 204 -10.46 6.74 19.41
N LEU A 205 -10.69 5.48 18.99
CA LEU A 205 -11.51 4.54 19.78
C LEU A 205 -10.95 4.30 21.18
N ALA A 206 -9.63 4.24 21.32
CA ALA A 206 -8.99 4.11 22.62
C ALA A 206 -9.16 5.41 23.45
N ALA A 207 -8.95 6.58 22.86
CA ALA A 207 -9.09 7.88 23.54
C ALA A 207 -10.53 8.14 24.01
N GLN A 208 -11.53 7.73 23.24
CA GLN A 208 -12.93 7.79 23.65
C GLN A 208 -13.23 6.96 24.91
N ARG A 209 -12.56 5.80 25.07
CA ARG A 209 -12.75 4.92 26.23
C ARG A 209 -11.93 5.34 27.46
N THR A 210 -10.72 5.86 27.24
CA THR A 210 -9.76 6.12 28.32
C THR A 210 -9.63 7.58 28.68
N ALA A 211 -10.23 8.48 27.89
CA ALA A 211 -10.05 9.92 27.96
C ALA A 211 -8.57 10.37 27.83
N THR A 212 -7.74 9.55 27.20
CA THR A 212 -6.28 9.80 27.03
C THR A 212 -5.90 9.68 25.58
N GLY A 213 -5.34 10.75 25.02
CA GLY A 213 -4.80 10.81 23.68
C GLY A 213 -3.45 10.10 23.56
N ARG A 214 -2.92 10.03 22.35
CA ARG A 214 -1.64 9.36 22.03
C ARG A 214 -0.95 10.07 20.89
N HIS A 215 0.37 9.99 20.88
CA HIS A 215 1.16 10.34 19.70
C HIS A 215 1.68 9.06 19.05
N ILE A 216 1.31 8.85 17.80
CA ILE A 216 1.70 7.69 16.99
C ILE A 216 2.57 8.20 15.86
N VAL A 217 3.68 7.53 15.61
CA VAL A 217 4.55 7.81 14.46
C VAL A 217 4.49 6.64 13.50
N ILE A 218 4.11 6.92 12.27
CA ILE A 218 4.08 5.98 11.16
C ILE A 218 5.40 6.09 10.40
N SER A 219 6.05 4.96 10.18
CA SER A 219 7.17 4.85 9.25
C SER A 219 6.71 4.18 7.97
N MET A 220 6.68 4.92 6.86
CA MET A 220 6.27 4.38 5.56
C MET A 220 7.13 3.19 5.15
N THR A 221 8.45 3.25 5.37
CA THR A 221 9.38 2.15 5.08
C THR A 221 9.06 0.88 5.87
N HIS A 222 8.82 1.00 7.20
CA HIS A 222 8.52 -0.16 8.04
C HIS A 222 7.14 -0.74 7.74
N SER A 223 6.15 0.12 7.49
CA SER A 223 4.81 -0.31 7.10
C SER A 223 4.86 -1.12 5.81
N LEU A 224 5.56 -0.65 4.78
CA LEU A 224 5.75 -1.40 3.55
C LEU A 224 6.50 -2.72 3.75
N TYR A 225 7.57 -2.72 4.55
CA TYR A 225 8.27 -3.96 4.89
C TYR A 225 7.33 -5.00 5.49
N ASN A 226 6.35 -4.57 6.30
CA ASN A 226 5.36 -5.46 6.89
C ASN A 226 4.36 -6.00 5.86
N HIS A 227 4.04 -5.24 4.80
CA HIS A 227 3.18 -5.72 3.70
C HIS A 227 3.83 -6.86 2.89
N MET A 228 5.14 -7.02 2.92
CA MET A 228 5.84 -8.14 2.25
C MET A 228 5.71 -9.47 3.00
N ILE A 229 4.52 -9.78 3.52
CA ILE A 229 4.30 -11.03 4.26
C ILE A 229 4.53 -12.26 3.37
N MET A 230 4.03 -12.24 2.13
CA MET A 230 4.17 -13.38 1.21
C MET A 230 5.63 -13.65 0.83
N PRO A 231 6.41 -12.71 0.28
CA PRO A 231 7.81 -12.96 -0.04
C PRO A 231 8.64 -13.45 1.17
N LYS A 232 8.35 -12.90 2.37
CA LYS A 232 9.05 -13.32 3.60
C LYS A 232 8.73 -14.76 4.04
N VAL A 233 7.49 -15.21 3.82
CA VAL A 233 7.04 -16.55 4.22
C VAL A 233 7.38 -17.58 3.16
N THR A 234 7.12 -17.29 1.88
CA THR A 234 7.39 -18.21 0.77
C THR A 234 8.87 -18.49 0.60
N GLY A 235 9.74 -17.50 0.79
CA GLY A 235 11.19 -17.72 0.80
C GLY A 235 11.67 -18.71 1.87
N LYS A 236 11.00 -18.78 3.02
CA LYS A 236 11.28 -19.80 4.06
C LYS A 236 10.76 -21.18 3.64
N LEU A 237 9.58 -21.23 3.02
CA LEU A 237 8.97 -22.46 2.55
C LEU A 237 9.80 -23.10 1.44
N ILE A 238 10.18 -22.33 0.43
CA ILE A 238 11.02 -22.79 -0.69
C ILE A 238 12.34 -23.38 -0.15
N ARG A 239 13.01 -22.69 0.79
CA ARG A 239 14.23 -23.22 1.41
C ARG A 239 14.04 -24.57 2.10
N ARG A 240 12.94 -24.77 2.82
CA ARG A 240 12.63 -26.07 3.45
C ARG A 240 12.42 -27.17 2.43
N LEU A 241 11.73 -26.85 1.33
CA LEU A 241 11.41 -27.81 0.27
C LEU A 241 12.64 -28.17 -0.58
N MET A 242 13.60 -27.26 -0.73
CA MET A 242 14.87 -27.51 -1.44
C MET A 242 15.92 -28.22 -0.58
N GLY A 243 15.56 -28.78 0.58
CA GLY A 243 16.44 -29.63 1.39
C GLY A 243 17.36 -28.89 2.35
N GLY A 244 17.07 -27.64 2.64
CA GLY A 244 17.73 -26.90 3.72
C GLY A 244 17.36 -27.51 5.07
N ASN A 245 18.31 -28.25 5.70
CA ASN A 245 18.14 -28.90 7.00
C ASN A 245 17.83 -27.85 8.08
N SER A 246 16.57 -27.75 8.51
CA SER A 246 16.07 -26.73 9.45
C SER A 246 16.45 -26.97 10.92
N ASN A 247 17.37 -27.91 11.21
CA ASN A 247 17.73 -28.27 12.58
C ASN A 247 18.96 -27.54 13.16
N SER A 248 19.55 -26.59 12.43
CA SER A 248 20.54 -25.70 13.02
C SER A 248 19.85 -24.40 13.46
N ALA A 249 19.37 -24.36 14.69
CA ALA A 249 19.11 -23.14 15.43
C ALA A 249 20.46 -22.45 15.79
N SER A 250 21.41 -22.44 14.88
CA SER A 250 22.63 -21.65 15.01
C SER A 250 22.36 -20.26 14.49
N SER A 251 22.59 -19.31 15.36
CA SER A 251 22.55 -17.86 15.14
C SER A 251 23.56 -17.34 14.11
N ASP A 252 24.13 -18.22 13.28
CA ASP A 252 25.06 -17.82 12.24
C ASP A 252 24.30 -17.32 11.01
N ASN A 253 24.30 -16.01 10.88
CA ASN A 253 23.83 -15.22 9.72
C ASN A 253 24.70 -15.44 8.44
N SER A 254 25.52 -16.48 8.37
CA SER A 254 26.52 -16.66 7.31
C SER A 254 26.17 -17.72 6.24
N THR A 255 24.96 -18.30 6.22
CA THR A 255 24.54 -19.05 5.04
C THR A 255 24.12 -18.07 3.95
N SER A 256 25.02 -17.85 3.00
CA SER A 256 24.75 -17.17 1.74
C SER A 256 23.54 -17.82 1.07
N ILE A 257 22.37 -17.24 1.31
CA ILE A 257 21.18 -17.51 0.50
C ILE A 257 21.57 -17.08 -0.90
N SER A 258 21.58 -18.00 -1.86
CA SER A 258 21.70 -17.55 -3.25
C SER A 258 20.58 -16.56 -3.49
N ASN A 259 20.90 -15.34 -3.90
CA ASN A 259 19.91 -14.28 -4.18
C ASN A 259 18.84 -14.74 -5.18
N GLU A 260 19.11 -15.78 -5.96
CA GLU A 260 18.19 -16.42 -6.90
C GLU A 260 16.95 -17.03 -6.22
N ALA A 261 17.08 -17.61 -5.01
CA ALA A 261 15.93 -18.24 -4.32
C ALA A 261 14.89 -17.25 -3.78
N LEU A 262 15.21 -15.94 -3.77
CA LEU A 262 14.32 -14.87 -3.30
C LEU A 262 13.78 -14.01 -4.44
N MET A 263 14.10 -14.34 -5.69
CA MET A 263 13.64 -13.59 -6.84
C MET A 263 12.14 -13.85 -7.08
N PRO A 264 11.36 -12.80 -7.41
CA PRO A 264 9.91 -12.94 -7.64
C PRO A 264 9.56 -14.04 -8.63
N GLN A 265 10.36 -14.22 -9.69
CA GLN A 265 10.16 -15.26 -10.70
C GLN A 265 10.30 -16.70 -10.18
N HIS A 266 10.74 -16.90 -8.96
CA HIS A 266 10.82 -18.21 -8.29
C HIS A 266 9.78 -18.36 -7.17
N ASP A 267 8.99 -17.32 -6.91
CA ASP A 267 7.94 -17.32 -5.89
C ASP A 267 6.59 -17.81 -6.45
N PHE A 268 5.79 -18.45 -5.59
CA PHE A 268 4.45 -18.92 -5.91
C PHE A 268 3.56 -17.84 -6.52
N LEU A 269 3.57 -16.63 -5.93
CA LEU A 269 2.76 -15.50 -6.39
C LEU A 269 3.57 -14.48 -7.22
N GLY A 270 4.81 -14.80 -7.55
CA GLY A 270 5.69 -13.97 -8.37
C GLY A 270 5.67 -14.31 -9.87
N GLY A 271 4.80 -15.24 -10.29
CA GLY A 271 4.70 -15.67 -11.68
C GLY A 271 5.50 -16.92 -12.04
N ALA A 272 6.00 -17.66 -11.05
CA ALA A 272 6.71 -18.94 -11.26
C ALA A 272 5.78 -20.13 -11.53
N LEU A 273 4.50 -19.98 -11.22
CA LEU A 273 3.49 -21.00 -11.47
C LEU A 273 2.73 -20.75 -12.78
N PRO A 274 2.40 -21.79 -13.56
CA PRO A 274 1.58 -21.63 -14.77
C PRO A 274 0.17 -21.14 -14.45
N CYS A 275 -0.37 -21.45 -13.27
CA CYS A 275 -1.69 -21.03 -12.81
C CYS A 275 -1.73 -19.64 -12.15
N TYR A 276 -0.57 -18.96 -11.99
CA TYR A 276 -0.50 -17.62 -11.45
C TYR A 276 0.54 -16.79 -12.19
N ARG A 277 0.12 -16.17 -13.29
CA ARG A 277 1.05 -15.47 -14.19
C ARG A 277 0.31 -14.56 -15.17
N LEU A 278 1.06 -13.61 -15.76
CA LEU A 278 0.65 -12.85 -16.93
C LEU A 278 1.06 -13.58 -18.22
N TYR A 279 0.12 -13.69 -19.16
CA TYR A 279 0.35 -14.26 -20.49
C TYR A 279 0.07 -13.22 -21.57
N GLN A 280 1.03 -13.07 -22.49
CA GLN A 280 0.92 -12.09 -23.57
C GLN A 280 0.03 -12.63 -24.69
N THR A 281 -0.84 -11.76 -25.21
CA THR A 281 -1.76 -12.03 -26.33
C THR A 281 -1.12 -11.65 -27.66
N ALA A 282 -1.75 -12.04 -28.79
CA ALA A 282 -1.24 -11.78 -30.13
C ALA A 282 -1.05 -10.27 -30.44
N ASP A 283 -1.83 -9.41 -29.83
CA ASP A 283 -1.78 -7.95 -29.92
C ASP A 283 -0.90 -7.29 -28.85
N HIS A 284 0.03 -8.06 -28.26
CA HIS A 284 1.00 -7.62 -27.24
C HIS A 284 0.36 -7.05 -25.96
N ARG A 285 -0.90 -7.39 -25.71
CA ARG A 285 -1.58 -7.14 -24.43
C ARG A 285 -1.37 -8.33 -23.48
N TYR A 286 -2.05 -8.34 -22.34
CA TYR A 286 -1.87 -9.40 -21.35
C TYR A 286 -3.21 -9.89 -20.78
N MET A 287 -3.28 -11.21 -20.55
CA MET A 287 -4.24 -11.84 -19.65
C MET A 287 -3.57 -12.15 -18.32
N ALA A 288 -4.28 -11.88 -17.22
CA ALA A 288 -3.88 -12.26 -15.88
C ALA A 288 -4.56 -13.57 -15.50
N VAL A 289 -3.77 -14.62 -15.29
CA VAL A 289 -4.22 -15.93 -14.83
C VAL A 289 -3.94 -16.04 -13.34
N GLY A 290 -4.98 -16.28 -12.55
CA GLY A 290 -4.94 -16.44 -11.09
C GLY A 290 -5.61 -17.72 -10.61
N SER A 291 -5.58 -18.79 -11.41
CA SER A 291 -6.26 -20.08 -11.18
C SER A 291 -5.53 -20.95 -10.13
N LEU A 292 -5.31 -20.39 -8.93
CA LEU A 292 -4.50 -21.00 -7.87
C LEU A 292 -5.10 -22.27 -7.29
N GLU A 293 -6.42 -22.38 -7.23
CA GLU A 293 -7.11 -23.58 -6.77
C GLU A 293 -7.24 -24.59 -7.90
N LEU A 294 -7.10 -25.86 -7.57
CA LEU A 294 -7.10 -26.94 -8.56
C LEU A 294 -8.37 -26.96 -9.43
N LYS A 295 -9.53 -26.61 -8.87
CA LYS A 295 -10.80 -26.53 -9.62
C LYS A 295 -10.75 -25.48 -10.72
N PHE A 296 -10.21 -24.28 -10.43
CA PHE A 296 -10.08 -23.20 -11.40
C PHE A 296 -9.03 -23.53 -12.46
N TRP A 297 -7.92 -24.18 -12.05
CA TRP A 297 -6.92 -24.68 -12.99
C TRP A 297 -7.49 -25.71 -13.97
N HIS A 298 -8.26 -26.68 -13.47
CA HIS A 298 -8.91 -27.66 -14.32
C HIS A 298 -9.89 -27.01 -15.30
N GLY A 299 -10.71 -26.05 -14.83
CA GLY A 299 -11.61 -25.28 -15.68
C GLY A 299 -10.86 -24.47 -16.74
N LEU A 300 -9.76 -23.80 -16.38
CA LEU A 300 -8.89 -23.11 -17.33
C LEU A 300 -8.37 -24.07 -18.42
N CYS A 301 -7.89 -25.23 -18.02
CA CYS A 301 -7.40 -26.24 -18.96
C CYS A 301 -8.51 -26.74 -19.90
N GLU A 302 -9.77 -26.81 -19.45
CA GLU A 302 -10.92 -27.16 -20.28
C GLU A 302 -11.25 -26.06 -21.28
N VAL A 303 -11.34 -24.79 -20.80
CA VAL A 303 -11.64 -23.64 -21.67
C VAL A 303 -10.58 -23.46 -22.76
N LEU A 304 -9.32 -23.72 -22.44
CA LEU A 304 -8.20 -23.63 -23.39
C LEU A 304 -8.00 -24.88 -24.24
N GLU A 305 -8.79 -25.95 -24.01
CA GLU A 305 -8.64 -27.25 -24.69
C GLU A 305 -7.24 -27.89 -24.47
N LEU A 306 -6.70 -27.77 -23.27
CA LEU A 306 -5.40 -28.27 -22.87
C LEU A 306 -5.51 -29.31 -21.72
N PRO A 307 -6.23 -30.43 -21.89
CA PRO A 307 -6.52 -31.36 -20.80
C PRO A 307 -5.28 -32.01 -20.18
N THR A 308 -4.20 -32.11 -20.94
CA THR A 308 -2.92 -32.65 -20.46
C THR A 308 -2.27 -31.83 -19.35
N LEU A 309 -2.58 -30.50 -19.28
CA LEU A 309 -2.06 -29.62 -18.25
C LEU A 309 -2.76 -29.77 -16.89
N LYS A 310 -3.92 -30.45 -16.82
CA LYS A 310 -4.64 -30.62 -15.55
C LYS A 310 -3.79 -31.27 -14.45
N ALA A 311 -2.86 -32.15 -14.82
CA ALA A 311 -1.95 -32.81 -13.88
C ALA A 311 -0.80 -31.89 -13.40
N ILE A 312 -0.59 -30.74 -14.04
CA ILE A 312 0.54 -29.85 -13.76
C ILE A 312 0.06 -28.72 -12.83
N HIS A 313 0.03 -29.00 -11.52
CA HIS A 313 -0.44 -28.03 -10.54
C HIS A 313 0.32 -28.16 -9.21
N TRP A 314 0.53 -27.05 -8.50
CA TRP A 314 1.27 -27.03 -7.24
C TRP A 314 0.62 -27.90 -6.14
N GLN A 315 -0.71 -27.97 -6.09
CA GLN A 315 -1.42 -28.86 -5.15
C GLN A 315 -1.24 -30.36 -5.48
N LEU A 316 -0.76 -30.67 -6.65
CA LEU A 316 -0.38 -32.04 -7.08
C LEU A 316 1.13 -32.28 -6.96
N GLY A 317 1.87 -31.39 -6.29
CA GLY A 317 3.29 -31.53 -6.04
C GLY A 317 4.21 -30.91 -7.10
N ILE A 318 3.66 -30.24 -8.12
CA ILE A 318 4.45 -29.56 -9.15
C ILE A 318 4.86 -28.18 -8.62
N MET A 319 6.10 -28.07 -8.21
CA MET A 319 6.63 -26.86 -7.59
C MET A 319 7.00 -25.78 -8.62
N PRO A 320 7.08 -24.49 -8.20
CA PRO A 320 7.66 -23.44 -9.03
C PRO A 320 9.03 -23.85 -9.59
N SER A 321 9.33 -23.46 -10.81
CA SER A 321 10.61 -23.73 -11.50
C SER A 321 10.91 -25.19 -11.85
N ASN A 322 10.00 -26.15 -11.59
CA ASN A 322 10.12 -27.51 -12.13
C ASN A 322 10.03 -27.51 -13.67
N ALA A 323 10.63 -28.53 -14.30
CA ALA A 323 10.59 -28.67 -15.76
C ALA A 323 9.16 -28.76 -16.30
N GLU A 324 8.27 -29.49 -15.60
CA GLU A 324 6.84 -29.61 -15.94
C GLU A 324 6.13 -28.26 -15.83
N SER A 325 6.40 -27.50 -14.78
CA SER A 325 5.85 -26.14 -14.58
C SER A 325 6.29 -25.22 -15.73
N GLN A 326 7.57 -25.27 -16.08
CA GLN A 326 8.10 -24.46 -17.20
C GLN A 326 7.52 -24.89 -18.56
N ALA A 327 7.36 -26.18 -18.80
CA ALA A 327 6.72 -26.69 -20.02
C ALA A 327 5.26 -26.23 -20.13
N ALA A 328 4.52 -26.25 -19.02
CA ALA A 328 3.14 -25.76 -18.97
C ALA A 328 3.08 -24.24 -19.22
N ILE A 329 4.02 -23.46 -18.64
CA ILE A 329 4.14 -22.02 -18.90
C ILE A 329 4.35 -21.77 -20.40
N ASN A 330 5.26 -22.51 -21.05
CA ASN A 330 5.53 -22.35 -22.47
C ASN A 330 4.28 -22.67 -23.32
N THR A 331 3.58 -23.78 -23.03
CA THR A 331 2.34 -24.16 -23.71
C THR A 331 1.25 -23.07 -23.58
N LEU A 332 1.06 -22.52 -22.37
CA LEU A 332 0.10 -21.44 -22.16
C LEU A 332 0.54 -20.14 -22.84
N THR A 333 1.83 -19.83 -22.85
CA THR A 333 2.37 -18.66 -23.54
C THR A 333 2.08 -18.75 -25.04
N GLU A 334 2.32 -19.88 -25.65
CA GLU A 334 1.99 -20.14 -27.05
C GLU A 334 0.48 -20.04 -27.29
N LYS A 335 -0.34 -20.66 -26.43
CA LYS A 335 -1.80 -20.65 -26.55
C LYS A 335 -2.36 -19.21 -26.49
N PHE A 336 -2.00 -18.42 -25.48
CA PHE A 336 -2.47 -17.04 -25.34
C PHE A 336 -2.01 -16.14 -26.50
N ALA A 337 -0.80 -16.37 -27.03
CA ALA A 337 -0.27 -15.63 -28.16
C ALA A 337 -1.01 -15.91 -29.50
N THR A 338 -1.90 -16.88 -29.56
CA THR A 338 -2.64 -17.19 -30.81
C THR A 338 -3.78 -16.19 -31.10
N GLN A 339 -4.27 -15.46 -30.10
CA GLN A 339 -5.44 -14.61 -30.23
C GLN A 339 -5.25 -13.26 -29.53
N THR A 340 -6.10 -12.28 -29.89
CA THR A 340 -6.07 -10.93 -29.30
C THR A 340 -6.69 -10.92 -27.89
N LEU A 341 -6.43 -9.84 -27.14
CA LEU A 341 -7.04 -9.60 -25.84
C LEU A 341 -8.59 -9.65 -25.92
N GLU A 342 -9.17 -9.00 -26.91
CA GLU A 342 -10.63 -8.98 -27.12
C GLU A 342 -11.21 -10.39 -27.32
N HIS A 343 -10.51 -11.25 -28.08
CA HIS A 343 -10.90 -12.64 -28.23
C HIS A 343 -10.93 -13.35 -26.89
N TRP A 344 -9.86 -13.25 -26.10
CA TRP A 344 -9.78 -13.90 -24.80
C TRP A 344 -10.80 -13.36 -23.80
N GLN A 345 -11.08 -12.05 -23.81
CA GLN A 345 -12.15 -11.47 -22.99
C GLN A 345 -13.50 -12.14 -23.28
N ARG A 346 -13.82 -12.38 -24.55
CA ARG A 346 -15.07 -13.07 -24.93
C ARG A 346 -15.08 -14.54 -24.50
N VAL A 347 -13.96 -15.23 -24.65
CA VAL A 347 -13.82 -16.65 -24.24
C VAL A 347 -14.02 -16.82 -22.74
N PHE A 348 -13.48 -15.91 -21.93
CA PHE A 348 -13.55 -15.99 -20.48
C PHE A 348 -14.75 -15.27 -19.85
N ALA A 349 -15.57 -14.54 -20.61
CA ALA A 349 -16.66 -13.71 -20.09
C ALA A 349 -17.69 -14.51 -19.25
N GLU A 350 -18.00 -15.74 -19.68
CA GLU A 350 -19.00 -16.61 -19.05
C GLU A 350 -18.37 -17.73 -18.20
N THR A 351 -17.08 -17.57 -17.83
CA THR A 351 -16.34 -18.60 -17.09
C THR A 351 -15.91 -18.10 -15.71
N ASP A 352 -15.87 -18.99 -14.74
CA ASP A 352 -15.35 -18.72 -13.39
C ASP A 352 -14.03 -19.49 -13.16
N VAL A 353 -12.96 -19.02 -13.82
CA VAL A 353 -11.63 -19.67 -13.80
C VAL A 353 -10.51 -18.75 -13.38
N CYS A 354 -10.83 -17.61 -12.78
CA CYS A 354 -9.87 -16.59 -12.31
C CYS A 354 -8.93 -16.09 -13.42
N VAL A 355 -9.49 -15.76 -14.59
CA VAL A 355 -8.74 -15.19 -15.72
C VAL A 355 -9.37 -13.87 -16.13
N THR A 356 -8.57 -12.80 -16.16
CA THR A 356 -9.04 -11.45 -16.49
C THR A 356 -8.08 -10.74 -17.44
N PRO A 357 -8.57 -9.78 -18.25
CA PRO A 357 -7.69 -8.93 -19.03
C PRO A 357 -6.88 -7.98 -18.13
N VAL A 358 -5.69 -7.61 -18.55
CA VAL A 358 -4.96 -6.47 -17.97
C VAL A 358 -5.43 -5.20 -18.68
N LEU A 359 -6.30 -4.47 -18.03
CA LEU A 359 -6.85 -3.21 -18.55
C LEU A 359 -5.82 -2.09 -18.42
N ASN A 360 -5.78 -1.18 -19.38
CA ASN A 360 -5.14 0.11 -19.19
C ASN A 360 -6.07 1.05 -18.41
N LEU A 361 -5.54 2.20 -17.98
CA LEU A 361 -6.29 3.14 -17.13
C LEU A 361 -7.58 3.65 -17.82
N GLN A 362 -7.55 3.88 -19.13
CA GLN A 362 -8.71 4.38 -19.87
C GLN A 362 -9.80 3.29 -20.00
N GLU A 363 -9.39 2.05 -20.24
CA GLU A 363 -10.29 0.90 -20.28
C GLU A 363 -10.91 0.64 -18.90
N ALA A 364 -10.09 0.71 -17.85
CA ALA A 364 -10.60 0.57 -16.48
C ALA A 364 -11.64 1.64 -16.15
N LYS A 365 -11.38 2.90 -16.52
CA LYS A 365 -12.30 4.03 -16.27
C LYS A 365 -13.70 3.82 -16.86
N VAL A 366 -13.80 3.18 -18.02
CA VAL A 366 -15.09 2.92 -18.68
C VAL A 366 -15.63 1.51 -18.42
N HIS A 367 -14.92 0.69 -17.66
CA HIS A 367 -15.34 -0.67 -17.38
C HIS A 367 -16.55 -0.70 -16.43
N PRO A 368 -17.54 -1.58 -16.64
CA PRO A 368 -18.75 -1.65 -15.81
C PRO A 368 -18.49 -1.77 -14.29
N LEU A 369 -17.40 -2.40 -13.88
CA LEU A 369 -16.99 -2.47 -12.47
C LEU A 369 -16.78 -1.10 -11.83
N PHE A 370 -16.42 -0.08 -12.62
CA PHE A 370 -16.11 1.27 -12.15
C PHE A 370 -17.11 2.32 -12.63
N ALA A 371 -18.14 1.93 -13.40
CA ALA A 371 -19.10 2.86 -14.00
C ALA A 371 -19.89 3.69 -13.00
N GLN A 372 -19.99 3.23 -11.75
CA GLN A 372 -20.66 3.94 -10.65
C GLN A 372 -19.67 4.56 -9.66
N GLN A 373 -18.37 4.48 -9.95
CA GLN A 373 -17.36 5.03 -9.06
C GLN A 373 -17.32 6.55 -9.19
N ASP A 374 -17.51 7.25 -8.09
CA ASP A 374 -17.34 8.69 -8.02
C ASP A 374 -15.85 9.01 -7.90
N GLU A 375 -15.26 9.60 -8.95
CA GLU A 375 -13.87 10.03 -8.96
C GLU A 375 -13.56 11.10 -7.89
N HIS A 376 -14.62 11.73 -7.34
CA HIS A 376 -14.49 12.71 -6.25
C HIS A 376 -14.41 12.09 -4.87
N HIS A 377 -14.65 10.79 -4.70
CA HIS A 377 -14.58 10.10 -3.42
C HIS A 377 -13.58 8.94 -3.42
N ALA A 378 -12.53 9.04 -2.58
CA ALA A 378 -11.53 7.97 -2.43
C ALA A 378 -12.11 6.68 -1.81
N THR A 379 -13.26 6.79 -1.16
CA THR A 379 -14.01 5.65 -0.55
C THR A 379 -15.13 5.11 -1.45
N SER A 380 -15.21 5.50 -2.71
CA SER A 380 -16.30 5.14 -3.62
C SER A 380 -16.43 3.61 -3.86
N GLY A 381 -15.36 2.85 -3.65
CA GLY A 381 -15.39 1.38 -3.70
C GLY A 381 -15.90 0.70 -2.43
N TRP A 382 -16.20 1.45 -1.37
CA TRP A 382 -16.70 0.89 -0.12
C TRP A 382 -18.23 0.83 -0.15
N GLN A 383 -18.77 -0.35 0.10
CA GLN A 383 -20.22 -0.59 0.07
C GLN A 383 -20.72 -0.98 1.45
N GLN A 384 -21.84 -0.39 1.87
CA GLN A 384 -22.59 -0.81 3.05
C GLN A 384 -23.76 -1.68 2.55
N LEU A 385 -23.86 -2.90 3.09
CA LEU A 385 -24.96 -3.82 2.82
C LEU A 385 -26.22 -3.46 3.58
#